data_9ce1bcaf12e345e0d6c7c2b19a97ec1d
#
_entry.id   9ce1bcaf12e345e0d6c7c2b19a97ec1d
#
_cell.length_a   1.000
_cell.length_b   1.000
_cell.length_c   1.000
_cell.angle_alpha   90.00
_cell.angle_beta   90.00
_cell.angle_gamma   90.00
#
_symmetry.space_group_name_H-M   'P 1'
#
loop_
_entity.id
_entity.type
_entity.pdbx_description
1 polymer ?
#
loop_
_entity_poly.entity_id
_entity_poly.type
_entity_poly.pdbx_seq_one_letter_code
_entity_poly.pdbx_strand_id
1 'polypeptide(L)'
;MKCVWEGVKEMAINKETVEQFRADFNKAMEELEEKYDLTIKLGTISYWKDHFTAQLEANAGRDPEQIARAAFDRNVWKVAEFGVKEGMYMRIFVGRDKRRYAFTGINTKASRYPLEYIDILTGERYKSGGRMIDHITDEVYVESSYE
;
A
#
# COMPACT_ATOMS: atom_id res chain seq x y z
N MET A 1 -12.60 3.87 39.96
CA MET A 1 -13.25 3.13 38.89
C MET A 1 -14.49 3.77 38.36
N LYS A 2 -15.41 4.06 39.25
CA LYS A 2 -16.68 4.65 38.82
C LYS A 2 -16.50 5.99 38.16
N CYS A 3 -15.57 6.78 38.62
CA CYS A 3 -15.35 8.11 38.02
C CYS A 3 -14.92 7.99 36.58
N VAL A 4 -14.10 7.01 36.29
CA VAL A 4 -13.64 6.79 34.92
C VAL A 4 -14.82 6.42 34.04
N TRP A 5 -15.67 5.58 34.54
CA TRP A 5 -16.85 5.17 33.80
C TRP A 5 -17.78 6.33 33.52
N GLU A 6 -17.95 7.18 34.49
CA GLU A 6 -18.83 8.34 34.33
C GLU A 6 -18.29 9.29 33.27
N GLY A 7 -16.98 9.47 33.27
CA GLY A 7 -16.36 10.32 32.26
C GLY A 7 -16.52 9.75 30.85
N VAL A 8 -16.32 8.45 30.72
CA VAL A 8 -16.48 7.79 29.44
C VAL A 8 -17.92 7.85 28.97
N LYS A 9 -18.84 7.71 29.91
CA LYS A 9 -20.26 7.71 29.61
C LYS A 9 -20.71 9.02 28.99
N GLU A 10 -20.15 10.11 29.44
CA GLU A 10 -20.55 11.42 28.96
C GLU A 10 -19.87 11.84 27.69
N MET A 11 -18.85 11.07 27.29
CA MET A 11 -18.09 11.40 26.09
C MET A 11 -18.84 10.93 24.84
N ALA A 12 -19.29 11.88 24.05
CA ALA A 12 -19.92 11.55 22.77
C ALA A 12 -18.85 11.26 21.74
N ILE A 13 -19.11 10.28 20.90
CA ILE A 13 -18.18 9.96 19.82
C ILE A 13 -18.45 10.93 18.68
N ASN A 14 -17.45 11.74 18.36
CA ASN A 14 -17.52 12.69 17.28
C ASN A 14 -16.16 12.77 16.60
N LYS A 15 -16.03 13.67 15.64
CA LYS A 15 -14.80 13.80 14.88
C LYS A 15 -13.60 14.05 15.79
N GLU A 16 -13.78 14.91 16.76
CA GLU A 16 -12.71 15.27 17.69
C GLU A 16 -12.28 14.07 18.53
N THR A 17 -13.23 13.31 19.03
CA THR A 17 -12.97 12.12 19.81
C THR A 17 -12.19 11.09 18.99
N VAL A 18 -12.59 10.91 17.73
CA VAL A 18 -11.97 9.95 16.85
C VAL A 18 -10.53 10.35 16.51
N GLU A 19 -10.31 11.64 16.28
CA GLU A 19 -8.96 12.13 16.00
C GLU A 19 -8.05 11.97 17.20
N GLN A 20 -8.58 12.22 18.39
CA GLN A 20 -7.83 12.02 19.62
C GLN A 20 -7.50 10.55 19.82
N PHE A 21 -8.46 9.69 19.55
CA PHE A 21 -8.24 8.25 19.64
C PHE A 21 -7.13 7.80 18.69
N ARG A 22 -7.17 8.32 17.47
CA ARG A 22 -6.14 7.96 16.48
C ARG A 22 -4.74 8.34 16.97
N ALA A 23 -4.61 9.52 17.52
CA ALA A 23 -3.32 9.99 18.03
C ALA A 23 -2.83 9.10 19.17
N ASP A 24 -3.73 8.79 20.09
CA ASP A 24 -3.38 7.94 21.23
C ASP A 24 -3.10 6.51 20.80
N PHE A 25 -3.85 6.02 19.82
CA PHE A 25 -3.63 4.68 19.28
C PHE A 25 -2.26 4.57 18.63
N ASN A 26 -1.92 5.55 17.80
CA ASN A 26 -0.62 5.52 17.13
C ASN A 26 0.53 5.51 18.13
N LYS A 27 0.38 6.28 19.19
CA LYS A 27 1.40 6.34 20.22
C LYS A 27 1.51 5.02 20.97
N ALA A 28 0.37 4.41 21.28
CA ALA A 28 0.34 3.14 21.99
C ALA A 28 0.93 2.01 21.13
N MET A 29 0.77 2.11 19.81
CA MET A 29 1.25 1.05 18.92
C MET A 29 2.74 1.11 18.67
N GLU A 30 3.41 2.22 19.02
CA GLU A 30 4.85 2.33 18.79
C GLU A 30 5.62 1.20 19.46
N GLU A 31 5.20 0.82 20.65
CA GLU A 31 5.85 -0.26 21.36
C GLU A 31 5.71 -1.59 20.66
N LEU A 32 4.51 -1.85 20.13
CA LEU A 32 4.24 -3.08 19.39
C LEU A 32 4.98 -3.10 18.07
N GLU A 33 5.04 -1.96 17.41
CA GLU A 33 5.77 -1.86 16.16
C GLU A 33 7.24 -2.21 16.36
N GLU A 34 7.81 -1.73 17.43
CA GLU A 34 9.21 -1.98 17.73
C GLU A 34 9.43 -3.44 18.12
N LYS A 35 8.54 -3.97 18.93
CA LYS A 35 8.67 -5.32 19.42
C LYS A 35 8.60 -6.36 18.31
N TYR A 36 7.71 -6.16 17.36
CA TYR A 36 7.48 -7.13 16.29
C TYR A 36 8.03 -6.69 14.94
N ASP A 37 8.68 -5.54 14.90
CA ASP A 37 9.24 -4.99 13.66
C ASP A 37 8.17 -4.86 12.59
N LEU A 38 7.06 -4.23 12.97
CA LEU A 38 5.93 -4.02 12.09
C LEU A 38 5.64 -2.52 11.94
N THR A 39 4.94 -2.18 10.86
CA THR A 39 4.33 -0.86 10.71
C THR A 39 2.84 -1.06 10.88
N ILE A 40 2.27 -0.40 11.89
CA ILE A 40 0.86 -0.57 12.22
C ILE A 40 0.12 0.73 11.93
N LYS A 41 -0.95 0.64 11.16
CA LYS A 41 -1.74 1.80 10.78
C LYS A 41 -3.20 1.56 11.04
N LEU A 42 -3.89 2.64 11.41
CA LEU A 42 -5.33 2.63 11.55
C LEU A 42 -5.89 3.29 10.30
N GLY A 43 -6.76 2.60 9.59
CA GLY A 43 -7.36 3.12 8.39
C GLY A 43 -8.42 4.17 8.69
N THR A 44 -9.27 4.43 7.71
CA THR A 44 -10.36 5.39 7.88
C THR A 44 -11.27 4.94 9.00
N ILE A 45 -11.60 5.86 9.89
CA ILE A 45 -12.50 5.56 11.00
C ILE A 45 -13.90 6.01 10.63
N SER A 46 -14.83 5.07 10.68
CA SER A 46 -16.26 5.38 10.52
C SER A 46 -16.86 5.42 11.90
N TYR A 47 -17.58 6.48 12.21
CA TYR A 47 -18.08 6.63 13.57
C TYR A 47 -19.55 7.04 13.60
N TRP A 48 -20.16 6.65 14.70
CA TRP A 48 -21.55 6.97 14.99
C TRP A 48 -21.60 7.53 16.40
N LYS A 49 -22.78 7.75 16.87
CA LYS A 49 -22.96 8.38 18.17
C LYS A 49 -22.39 7.55 19.33
N ASP A 50 -22.50 6.24 19.23
CA ASP A 50 -22.16 5.35 20.32
C ASP A 50 -21.03 4.35 20.00
N HIS A 51 -20.48 4.40 18.78
CA HIS A 51 -19.41 3.47 18.45
C HIS A 51 -18.67 3.96 17.20
N PHE A 52 -17.51 3.42 16.99
CA PHE A 52 -16.79 3.66 15.75
C PHE A 52 -16.04 2.39 15.37
N THR A 53 -15.75 2.27 14.07
CA THR A 53 -15.03 1.13 13.55
C THR A 53 -13.89 1.62 12.68
N ALA A 54 -12.85 0.81 12.60
CA ALA A 54 -11.71 1.12 11.76
C ALA A 54 -11.00 -0.18 11.42
N GLN A 55 -10.28 -0.14 10.31
CA GLN A 55 -9.52 -1.29 9.88
C GLN A 55 -8.08 -1.11 10.34
N LEU A 56 -7.52 -2.12 10.96
CA LEU A 56 -6.14 -2.09 11.39
C LEU A 56 -5.29 -2.83 10.37
N GLU A 57 -4.18 -2.23 10.01
CA GLU A 57 -3.27 -2.82 9.06
C GLU A 57 -1.89 -2.89 9.69
N ALA A 58 -1.27 -4.06 9.65
CA ALA A 58 0.07 -4.25 10.19
C ALA A 58 0.92 -4.91 9.12
N ASN A 59 2.05 -4.31 8.78
CA ASN A 59 2.91 -4.78 7.72
C ASN A 59 4.32 -5.01 8.24
N ALA A 60 4.94 -6.09 7.79
CA ALA A 60 6.34 -6.33 8.08
C ALA A 60 7.19 -5.40 7.24
N GLY A 61 8.21 -4.83 7.85
CA GLY A 61 9.03 -3.85 7.16
C GLY A 61 8.45 -2.45 7.33
N ARG A 62 9.31 -1.47 7.43
CA ARG A 62 8.90 -0.08 7.67
C ARG A 62 9.06 0.78 6.44
N ASP A 63 9.73 0.26 5.44
CA ASP A 63 9.99 0.97 4.21
C ASP A 63 8.80 0.79 3.28
N PRO A 64 8.16 1.88 2.84
CA PRO A 64 7.05 1.77 1.89
C PRO A 64 7.42 0.99 0.63
N GLU A 65 8.67 1.09 0.20
CA GLU A 65 9.11 0.35 -0.97
C GLU A 65 9.11 -1.16 -0.69
N GLN A 66 9.53 -1.56 0.50
CA GLN A 66 9.52 -2.99 0.86
C GLN A 66 8.11 -3.53 0.92
N ILE A 67 7.18 -2.71 1.43
CA ILE A 67 5.78 -3.09 1.49
C ILE A 67 5.23 -3.27 0.08
N ALA A 68 5.53 -2.33 -0.81
CA ALA A 68 5.07 -2.39 -2.20
C ALA A 68 5.67 -3.59 -2.92
N ARG A 69 6.94 -3.86 -2.68
CA ARG A 69 7.63 -4.99 -3.29
C ARG A 69 7.02 -6.32 -2.83
N ALA A 70 6.74 -6.43 -1.54
CA ALA A 70 6.14 -7.65 -1.01
C ALA A 70 4.73 -7.87 -1.56
N ALA A 71 3.97 -6.79 -1.69
CA ALA A 71 2.62 -6.88 -2.26
C ALA A 71 2.69 -7.30 -3.73
N PHE A 72 3.65 -6.76 -4.47
CA PHE A 72 3.84 -7.14 -5.87
C PHE A 72 4.12 -8.63 -5.98
N ASP A 73 5.09 -9.12 -5.19
CA ASP A 73 5.46 -10.53 -5.23
C ASP A 73 4.30 -11.44 -4.87
N ARG A 74 3.49 -11.02 -3.91
CA ARG A 74 2.35 -11.80 -3.48
C ARG A 74 1.27 -11.91 -4.55
N ASN A 75 1.23 -10.94 -5.45
CA ASN A 75 0.16 -10.83 -6.44
C ASN A 75 0.58 -11.21 -7.86
N VAL A 76 1.82 -11.70 -8.07
CA VAL A 76 2.28 -12.03 -9.43
C VAL A 76 1.48 -13.14 -10.08
N TRP A 77 0.79 -13.96 -9.29
CA TRP A 77 -0.04 -15.02 -9.84
C TRP A 77 -1.08 -14.47 -10.83
N LYS A 78 -1.52 -13.24 -10.64
CA LYS A 78 -2.54 -12.62 -11.49
C LYS A 78 -2.01 -12.33 -12.89
N VAL A 79 -0.72 -12.08 -13.01
CA VAL A 79 -0.10 -11.68 -14.28
C VAL A 79 1.01 -12.62 -14.72
N ALA A 80 1.06 -13.80 -14.11
CA ALA A 80 2.12 -14.78 -14.41
C ALA A 80 2.14 -15.19 -15.88
N GLU A 81 0.99 -15.21 -16.53
CA GLU A 81 0.91 -15.62 -17.94
C GLU A 81 1.62 -14.64 -18.86
N PHE A 82 1.92 -13.44 -18.40
CA PHE A 82 2.61 -12.44 -19.19
C PHE A 82 4.11 -12.41 -18.91
N GLY A 83 4.61 -13.37 -18.13
CA GLY A 83 6.02 -13.43 -17.82
C GLY A 83 6.44 -12.61 -16.60
N VAL A 84 5.50 -12.04 -15.88
CA VAL A 84 5.81 -11.28 -14.69
C VAL A 84 5.97 -12.21 -13.51
N LYS A 85 7.11 -12.12 -12.82
CA LYS A 85 7.46 -13.03 -11.75
C LYS A 85 7.85 -12.27 -10.49
N GLU A 86 8.01 -13.02 -9.40
CA GLU A 86 8.52 -12.42 -8.17
C GLU A 86 9.87 -11.78 -8.43
N GLY A 87 10.12 -10.68 -7.75
CA GLY A 87 11.34 -9.93 -7.89
C GLY A 87 11.34 -8.92 -9.02
N MET A 88 10.22 -8.77 -9.71
CA MET A 88 10.13 -7.83 -10.84
C MET A 88 9.52 -6.49 -10.50
N TYR A 89 9.32 -6.20 -9.22
CA TYR A 89 8.86 -4.87 -8.82
C TYR A 89 9.90 -3.84 -9.30
N MET A 90 9.42 -2.81 -10.01
CA MET A 90 10.25 -1.76 -10.60
C MET A 90 11.19 -2.26 -11.71
N ARG A 91 11.01 -3.50 -12.17
CA ARG A 91 11.77 -4.00 -13.31
C ARG A 91 11.33 -3.23 -14.56
N ILE A 92 12.30 -2.87 -15.39
CA ILE A 92 12.02 -2.15 -16.61
C ILE A 92 11.62 -3.12 -17.71
N PHE A 93 10.53 -2.80 -18.40
CA PHE A 93 10.13 -3.55 -19.57
C PHE A 93 9.91 -2.58 -20.74
N VAL A 94 10.03 -3.11 -21.94
CA VAL A 94 9.79 -2.33 -23.14
C VAL A 94 8.38 -2.67 -23.64
N GLY A 95 7.59 -1.64 -23.87
CA GLY A 95 6.24 -1.82 -24.38
C GLY A 95 6.24 -2.00 -25.89
N ARG A 96 5.10 -2.41 -26.42
CA ARG A 96 4.99 -2.58 -27.88
C ARG A 96 5.07 -1.25 -28.61
N ASP A 97 4.89 -0.14 -27.89
CA ASP A 97 5.08 1.21 -28.42
C ASP A 97 6.53 1.63 -28.38
N LYS A 98 7.43 0.75 -27.98
CA LYS A 98 8.86 0.99 -27.89
C LYS A 98 9.27 1.89 -26.75
N ARG A 99 8.37 2.23 -25.87
CA ARG A 99 8.67 3.02 -24.67
C ARG A 99 9.08 2.11 -23.55
N ARG A 100 9.79 2.67 -22.57
CA ARG A 100 10.27 1.92 -21.43
C ARG A 100 9.45 2.27 -20.20
N TYR A 101 9.05 1.24 -19.49
CA TYR A 101 8.19 1.37 -18.31
C TYR A 101 8.78 0.54 -17.18
N ALA A 102 8.30 0.79 -15.97
CA ALA A 102 8.69 -0.01 -14.81
C ALA A 102 7.43 -0.48 -14.10
N PHE A 103 7.40 -1.74 -13.71
CA PHE A 103 6.25 -2.29 -12.98
C PHE A 103 6.14 -1.66 -11.60
N THR A 104 4.97 -1.15 -11.26
CA THR A 104 4.73 -0.53 -9.96
C THR A 104 3.71 -1.26 -9.11
N GLY A 105 2.88 -2.10 -9.71
CA GLY A 105 1.88 -2.79 -8.92
C GLY A 105 1.04 -3.75 -9.73
N ILE A 106 0.23 -4.51 -9.03
CA ILE A 106 -0.68 -5.46 -9.63
C ILE A 106 -2.01 -5.33 -8.90
N ASN A 107 -3.06 -5.05 -9.66
CA ASN A 107 -4.41 -4.92 -9.10
C ASN A 107 -5.14 -6.25 -9.31
N THR A 108 -5.25 -7.03 -8.26
CA THR A 108 -5.85 -8.37 -8.36
C THR A 108 -7.36 -8.32 -8.58
N LYS A 109 -7.97 -7.17 -8.34
CA LYS A 109 -9.42 -7.02 -8.52
C LYS A 109 -9.80 -6.60 -9.93
N ALA A 110 -8.83 -6.13 -10.71
CA ALA A 110 -9.10 -5.70 -12.07
C ALA A 110 -9.11 -6.90 -13.01
N SER A 111 -10.13 -7.01 -13.84
CA SER A 111 -10.22 -8.13 -14.78
C SER A 111 -9.52 -7.83 -16.09
N ARG A 112 -9.50 -6.57 -16.50
CA ARG A 112 -8.92 -6.20 -17.80
C ARG A 112 -7.52 -5.65 -17.71
N TYR A 113 -7.27 -4.79 -16.75
CA TYR A 113 -6.01 -4.05 -16.67
C TYR A 113 -5.38 -4.24 -15.29
N PRO A 114 -4.93 -5.46 -14.97
CA PRO A 114 -4.36 -5.70 -13.65
C PRO A 114 -2.96 -5.16 -13.47
N LEU A 115 -2.27 -4.86 -14.56
CA LEU A 115 -0.86 -4.46 -14.49
C LEU A 115 -0.74 -2.95 -14.38
N GLU A 116 0.03 -2.49 -13.40
CA GLU A 116 0.27 -1.07 -13.18
C GLU A 116 1.75 -0.77 -13.37
N TYR A 117 2.05 0.31 -14.05
CA TYR A 117 3.43 0.68 -14.35
C TYR A 117 3.55 2.17 -14.58
N ILE A 118 4.78 2.66 -14.62
CA ILE A 118 5.06 4.07 -14.90
C ILE A 118 5.96 4.16 -16.12
N ASP A 119 5.81 5.27 -16.86
CA ASP A 119 6.74 5.61 -17.93
C ASP A 119 7.98 6.21 -17.26
N ILE A 120 9.15 5.61 -17.49
CA ILE A 120 10.34 6.03 -16.77
C ILE A 120 10.86 7.39 -17.23
N LEU A 121 10.40 7.89 -18.37
CA LEU A 121 10.80 9.22 -18.84
C LEU A 121 9.88 10.31 -18.31
N THR A 122 8.57 10.07 -18.30
CA THR A 122 7.61 11.10 -17.94
C THR A 122 7.09 10.97 -16.51
N GLY A 123 7.21 9.78 -15.92
CA GLY A 123 6.65 9.52 -14.60
C GLY A 123 5.16 9.31 -14.59
N GLU A 124 4.52 9.28 -15.74
CA GLU A 124 3.08 9.07 -15.81
C GLU A 124 2.75 7.62 -15.51
N ARG A 125 1.63 7.42 -14.83
CA ARG A 125 1.19 6.10 -14.43
C ARG A 125 0.16 5.55 -15.41
N TYR A 126 0.28 4.27 -15.68
CA TYR A 126 -0.60 3.59 -16.64
C TYR A 126 -1.08 2.27 -16.09
N LYS A 127 -2.15 1.77 -16.69
CA LYS A 127 -2.69 0.44 -16.38
C LYS A 127 -2.93 -0.27 -17.70
N SER A 128 -2.64 -1.56 -17.73
CA SER A 128 -2.94 -2.33 -18.93
C SER A 128 -2.98 -3.82 -18.62
N GLY A 129 -3.33 -4.59 -19.63
CA GLY A 129 -3.11 -6.02 -19.61
C GLY A 129 -1.70 -6.30 -20.06
N GLY A 130 -1.29 -7.56 -19.98
CA GLY A 130 0.07 -7.93 -20.30
C GLY A 130 0.45 -7.85 -21.76
N ARG A 131 -0.53 -7.64 -22.63
CA ARG A 131 -0.25 -7.54 -24.06
C ARG A 131 0.60 -6.34 -24.42
N MET A 132 0.64 -5.36 -23.54
CA MET A 132 1.46 -4.18 -23.71
C MET A 132 2.95 -4.52 -23.65
N ILE A 133 3.30 -5.61 -22.99
CA ILE A 133 4.70 -5.98 -22.79
C ILE A 133 5.28 -6.57 -24.06
N ASP A 134 6.33 -5.95 -24.59
CA ASP A 134 7.08 -6.53 -25.68
C ASP A 134 8.15 -7.47 -25.13
N HIS A 135 8.97 -6.95 -24.21
CA HIS A 135 9.93 -7.80 -23.51
C HIS A 135 10.31 -7.15 -22.19
N ILE A 136 10.70 -7.99 -21.24
CA ILE A 136 11.11 -7.56 -19.91
C ILE A 136 12.63 -7.58 -19.85
N THR A 137 13.23 -6.49 -19.40
CA THR A 137 14.67 -6.38 -19.32
C THR A 137 15.18 -6.86 -17.96
N ASP A 138 16.50 -6.87 -17.82
CA ASP A 138 17.13 -7.18 -16.53
C ASP A 138 17.38 -5.94 -15.70
N GLU A 139 17.01 -4.76 -16.20
CA GLU A 139 17.26 -3.51 -15.54
C GLU A 139 16.16 -3.18 -14.54
N VAL A 140 16.54 -2.55 -13.44
CA VAL A 140 15.61 -2.11 -12.42
C VAL A 140 15.62 -0.59 -12.40
N TYR A 141 14.43 0.01 -12.39
CA TYR A 141 14.29 1.45 -12.32
C TYR A 141 14.50 1.90 -10.89
N VAL A 142 15.40 2.85 -10.71
CA VAL A 142 15.62 3.47 -9.42
C VAL A 142 15.17 4.90 -9.54
N GLU A 143 14.13 5.24 -8.79
CA GLU A 143 13.61 6.58 -8.83
C GLU A 143 14.61 7.52 -8.22
N SER A 144 14.97 8.54 -9.00
CA SER A 144 15.96 9.48 -8.58
C SER A 144 15.29 10.45 -7.61
N SER A 145 15.65 10.36 -6.36
CA SER A 145 14.97 11.13 -5.32
C SER A 145 15.75 12.34 -4.88
N TYR A 146 16.84 12.61 -5.51
CA TYR A 146 17.68 13.72 -5.09
C TYR A 146 17.94 14.70 -6.19
N GLU A 147 17.03 14.80 -7.04
CA GLU A 147 17.17 15.86 -7.99
C GLU A 147 16.92 17.15 -7.42
#